data_5b52c85ebd8624128f891498387e932d
#
_entry.id   5b52c85ebd8624128f891498387e932d
#
_cell.length_a   1.000
_cell.length_b   1.000
_cell.length_c   1.000
_cell.angle_alpha   90.00
_cell.angle_beta   90.00
_cell.angle_gamma   90.00
#
_symmetry.space_group_name_H-M   'P 1'
#
loop_
_entity.id
_entity.type
_entity.pdbx_description
1 polymer ?
#
loop_
_entity_poly.entity_id
_entity_poly.type
_entity_poly.pdbx_seq_one_letter_code
_entity_poly.pdbx_strand_id
1 'polypeptide(L)'
;MNVSITVRHCGETTTLRAEAGTPLAPLLREAGLLTLPCGVGKCGKCLILAATEPCAEERALLGDAALASGLRLACYTRAAEGLDIALPQAGALRVLTRFAQSDYPFRPIVERRPFAMPEPSLDDQRSDLQRLIDACGAKGHALGLGQLAALPAFIRNARSNGGCGDGHGNVCGFGLMHGETLVGYTASDEAYALIVDIGTTTVAALLVDTARRRVVAARGEHNAQSPYGADVISRIRHETEWEEHRNGPNPLQQAIAKQVSAMLAGLLEQAGIGDVDFLSLTGNTTMMHLLCGLPGEHIGKAPFIPATLEPMRLPAADLGIASQAPAFLLPGISAYIGADIVASLLAADAHRSQPPFLLVDLGTNAETVLCASGTLYACSAAAGPCFEGATLSCGMAGQDGAIDTVSPDPERGLSFTTIGDAPARGLCGSGVLDALALLLDAGIVDETGRLEADASPLGARITDDALTFTDSVRFTQKDIREVQLAKAAVRAGIDILLREAGMETADVARLYLAGGFGSAMRPESAARIGLIPEELSDRVTVLGNPARCAMRPRKARPKAPSASSAVPGTSNFPPTRASPTPTWNGCSFPKGNEAGKGGNLSGERDTRADCLFPPALTLLFPKRSQCDAGKKCSL
;
A
#
# COMPACT_ATOMS: atom_id res chain seq x y z
N MET A 1 1.65 -23.34 37.50
CA MET A 1 0.30 -22.95 37.94
C MET A 1 -0.24 -22.00 36.89
N ASN A 2 -1.38 -22.32 36.27
CA ASN A 2 -1.99 -21.44 35.30
C ASN A 2 -2.61 -20.23 36.00
N VAL A 3 -2.31 -19.05 35.49
CA VAL A 3 -2.82 -17.73 35.96
C VAL A 3 -3.69 -17.08 34.91
N SER A 4 -4.60 -16.22 35.37
CA SER A 4 -5.51 -15.47 34.50
C SER A 4 -5.05 -14.00 34.39
N ILE A 5 -4.97 -13.49 33.15
CA ILE A 5 -4.54 -12.13 32.82
C ILE A 5 -5.70 -11.45 32.12
N THR A 6 -6.09 -10.28 32.60
CA THR A 6 -7.11 -9.45 31.98
C THR A 6 -6.43 -8.46 31.02
N VAL A 7 -6.85 -8.42 29.75
CA VAL A 7 -6.33 -7.53 28.72
C VAL A 7 -7.47 -6.63 28.24
N ARG A 8 -7.30 -5.31 28.38
CA ARG A 8 -8.23 -4.29 27.86
C ARG A 8 -7.68 -3.70 26.57
N HIS A 9 -8.46 -3.80 25.51
CA HIS A 9 -8.10 -3.31 24.19
C HIS A 9 -9.34 -2.79 23.44
N CYS A 10 -9.31 -1.56 22.94
CA CYS A 10 -10.37 -0.93 22.13
C CYS A 10 -11.78 -1.02 22.76
N GLY A 11 -11.88 -0.93 24.09
CA GLY A 11 -13.15 -1.04 24.83
C GLY A 11 -13.62 -2.47 25.11
N GLU A 12 -12.92 -3.47 24.57
CA GLU A 12 -13.14 -4.89 24.85
C GLU A 12 -12.23 -5.38 25.98
N THR A 13 -12.67 -6.43 26.67
CA THR A 13 -11.89 -7.11 27.71
C THR A 13 -11.73 -8.57 27.34
N THR A 14 -10.48 -9.02 27.20
CA THR A 14 -10.14 -10.41 26.90
C THR A 14 -9.40 -11.02 28.09
N THR A 15 -9.70 -12.26 28.43
CA THR A 15 -8.97 -13.00 29.48
C THR A 15 -8.03 -14.02 28.81
N LEU A 16 -6.73 -13.89 29.06
CA LEU A 16 -5.72 -14.86 28.65
C LEU A 16 -5.34 -15.76 29.83
N ARG A 17 -4.98 -17.03 29.52
CA ARG A 17 -4.47 -17.98 30.51
C ARG A 17 -3.08 -18.43 30.13
N ALA A 18 -2.14 -18.41 31.07
CA ALA A 18 -0.77 -18.82 30.86
C ALA A 18 -0.15 -19.39 32.14
N GLU A 19 0.98 -20.03 32.04
CA GLU A 19 1.79 -20.37 33.23
C GLU A 19 2.35 -19.11 33.90
N ALA A 20 2.32 -19.07 35.23
CA ALA A 20 2.89 -17.97 35.99
C ALA A 20 4.36 -17.75 35.62
N GLY A 21 4.76 -16.49 35.39
CA GLY A 21 6.12 -16.14 35.00
C GLY A 21 6.37 -16.15 33.48
N THR A 22 5.42 -16.58 32.65
CA THR A 22 5.54 -16.50 31.17
C THR A 22 5.60 -15.03 30.73
N PRO A 23 6.51 -14.65 29.79
CA PRO A 23 6.51 -13.31 29.21
C PRO A 23 5.18 -13.00 28.51
N LEU A 24 4.66 -11.78 28.67
CA LEU A 24 3.37 -11.41 28.06
C LEU A 24 3.44 -11.24 26.55
N ALA A 25 4.59 -10.84 26.01
CA ALA A 25 4.71 -10.51 24.59
C ALA A 25 4.33 -11.68 23.66
N PRO A 26 4.82 -12.92 23.81
CA PRO A 26 4.37 -14.03 23.00
C PRO A 26 2.87 -14.31 23.14
N LEU A 27 2.33 -14.25 24.35
CA LEU A 27 0.90 -14.50 24.62
C LEU A 27 -0.01 -13.47 23.94
N LEU A 28 0.36 -12.18 24.03
CA LEU A 28 -0.39 -11.10 23.39
C LEU A 28 -0.30 -11.18 21.86
N ARG A 29 0.84 -11.63 21.35
CA ARG A 29 1.01 -11.86 19.91
C ARG A 29 0.13 -13.03 19.43
N GLU A 30 0.16 -14.17 20.10
CA GLU A 30 -0.66 -15.34 19.76
C GLU A 30 -2.16 -15.05 19.83
N ALA A 31 -2.56 -14.18 20.77
CA ALA A 31 -3.92 -13.68 20.86
C ALA A 31 -4.27 -12.62 19.81
N GLY A 32 -3.33 -12.22 18.95
CA GLY A 32 -3.55 -11.18 17.94
C GLY A 32 -3.70 -9.75 18.51
N LEU A 33 -3.30 -9.53 19.76
CA LEU A 33 -3.53 -8.28 20.49
C LEU A 33 -2.34 -7.31 20.43
N LEU A 34 -1.12 -7.79 20.15
CA LEU A 34 0.09 -6.97 20.14
C LEU A 34 1.05 -7.40 19.04
N THR A 35 1.51 -6.43 18.26
CA THR A 35 2.59 -6.62 17.29
C THR A 35 3.95 -6.50 18.00
N LEU A 36 4.87 -7.42 17.71
CA LEU A 36 6.21 -7.45 18.29
C LEU A 36 7.29 -7.15 17.23
N PRO A 37 7.68 -5.88 17.02
CA PRO A 37 8.63 -5.52 15.97
C PRO A 37 9.98 -6.24 16.09
N CYS A 38 10.51 -6.42 17.30
CA CYS A 38 11.77 -7.14 17.51
C CYS A 38 11.62 -8.51 18.21
N GLY A 39 10.51 -8.77 18.87
CA GLY A 39 10.22 -10.02 19.61
C GLY A 39 11.13 -10.35 20.81
N VAL A 40 12.16 -9.52 21.06
CA VAL A 40 13.23 -9.79 22.05
C VAL A 40 13.45 -8.67 23.07
N GLY A 41 12.56 -7.70 23.15
CA GLY A 41 12.60 -6.61 24.14
C GLY A 41 13.58 -5.46 23.86
N LYS A 42 14.32 -5.49 22.75
CA LYS A 42 15.39 -4.51 22.49
C LYS A 42 14.90 -3.18 21.88
N CYS A 43 13.71 -3.15 21.27
CA CYS A 43 13.24 -1.97 20.53
C CYS A 43 12.34 -1.02 21.35
N GLY A 44 11.94 -1.39 22.57
CA GLY A 44 11.07 -0.56 23.42
C GLY A 44 9.64 -0.38 22.94
N LYS A 45 9.16 -1.11 21.90
CA LYS A 45 7.89 -0.84 21.22
C LYS A 45 6.73 -1.77 21.61
N CYS A 46 6.96 -2.80 22.41
CA CYS A 46 5.92 -3.69 22.92
C CYS A 46 5.22 -3.09 24.16
N LEU A 47 4.70 -1.86 24.00
CA LEU A 47 4.13 -1.07 25.10
C LEU A 47 2.79 -1.64 25.58
N ILE A 48 2.67 -1.72 26.90
CA ILE A 48 1.42 -2.02 27.64
C ILE A 48 1.29 -1.05 28.81
N LEU A 49 0.10 -0.84 29.29
CA LEU A 49 -0.14 -0.20 30.59
C LEU A 49 -0.36 -1.30 31.61
N ALA A 50 0.47 -1.35 32.65
CA ALA A 50 0.37 -2.33 33.72
C ALA A 50 0.91 -1.76 35.06
N ALA A 51 0.26 -2.12 36.15
CA ALA A 51 0.69 -1.75 37.49
C ALA A 51 1.71 -2.76 38.04
N THR A 52 2.85 -2.90 37.35
CA THR A 52 3.95 -3.79 37.76
C THR A 52 5.23 -2.99 38.01
N GLU A 53 6.13 -3.53 38.83
CA GLU A 53 7.44 -2.91 39.04
C GLU A 53 8.31 -3.06 37.78
N PRO A 54 8.90 -1.96 37.28
CA PRO A 54 9.75 -2.00 36.09
C PRO A 54 11.12 -2.62 36.38
N CYS A 55 11.62 -3.43 35.44
CA CYS A 55 12.99 -3.94 35.50
C CYS A 55 14.04 -2.90 35.05
N ALA A 56 15.32 -3.20 35.21
CA ALA A 56 16.42 -2.28 34.85
C ALA A 56 16.43 -1.97 33.34
N GLU A 57 16.15 -2.97 32.52
CA GLU A 57 16.09 -2.87 31.07
C GLU A 57 14.93 -1.96 30.61
N GLU A 58 13.78 -2.04 31.28
CA GLU A 58 12.65 -1.14 30.99
C GLU A 58 12.98 0.30 31.35
N ARG A 59 13.68 0.53 32.46
CA ARG A 59 14.15 1.86 32.88
C ARG A 59 15.08 2.46 31.82
N ALA A 60 16.00 1.67 31.29
CA ALA A 60 16.93 2.10 30.26
C ALA A 60 16.25 2.42 28.91
N LEU A 61 15.14 1.73 28.59
CA LEU A 61 14.45 1.89 27.32
C LEU A 61 13.33 2.92 27.34
N LEU A 62 12.59 3.06 28.45
CA LEU A 62 11.38 3.90 28.53
C LEU A 62 11.62 5.22 29.27
N GLY A 63 12.58 5.26 30.18
CA GLY A 63 12.82 6.40 31.07
C GLY A 63 11.77 6.55 32.19
N ASP A 64 12.11 7.31 33.23
CA ASP A 64 11.29 7.41 34.46
C ASP A 64 9.89 8.02 34.24
N ALA A 65 9.75 8.99 33.35
CA ALA A 65 8.47 9.64 33.06
C ALA A 65 7.44 8.68 32.44
N ALA A 66 7.86 7.85 31.49
CA ALA A 66 7.01 6.83 30.86
C ALA A 66 6.64 5.74 31.87
N LEU A 67 7.58 5.31 32.70
CA LEU A 67 7.33 4.32 33.74
C LEU A 67 6.37 4.81 34.82
N ALA A 68 6.46 6.11 35.18
CA ALA A 68 5.55 6.75 36.13
C ALA A 68 4.10 6.81 35.61
N SER A 69 3.90 6.87 34.27
CA SER A 69 2.58 6.81 33.64
C SER A 69 1.99 5.38 33.58
N GLY A 70 2.68 4.38 34.10
CA GLY A 70 2.25 2.97 34.10
C GLY A 70 2.64 2.22 32.83
N LEU A 71 3.42 2.82 31.92
CA LEU A 71 3.91 2.12 30.72
C LEU A 71 4.93 1.04 31.11
N ARG A 72 4.78 -0.11 30.49
CA ARG A 72 5.67 -1.28 30.62
C ARG A 72 5.92 -1.89 29.24
N LEU A 73 6.87 -2.81 29.19
CA LEU A 73 7.17 -3.57 27.98
C LEU A 73 6.69 -5.01 28.14
N ALA A 74 5.79 -5.45 27.27
CA ALA A 74 5.25 -6.81 27.30
C ALA A 74 6.34 -7.90 27.24
N CYS A 75 7.49 -7.61 26.61
CA CYS A 75 8.63 -8.53 26.57
C CYS A 75 9.25 -8.79 27.94
N TYR A 76 9.16 -7.84 28.86
CA TYR A 76 9.72 -7.92 30.22
C TYR A 76 8.66 -8.20 31.29
N THR A 77 7.39 -7.84 31.03
CA THR A 77 6.28 -8.11 31.96
C THR A 77 5.94 -9.60 31.96
N ARG A 78 5.75 -10.16 33.16
CA ARG A 78 5.48 -11.58 33.37
C ARG A 78 4.03 -11.83 33.77
N ALA A 79 3.49 -12.97 33.32
CA ALA A 79 2.16 -13.43 33.68
C ALA A 79 2.06 -13.69 35.20
N ALA A 80 1.06 -13.06 35.85
CA ALA A 80 0.76 -13.24 37.25
C ALA A 80 -0.76 -13.31 37.45
N GLU A 81 -1.21 -13.94 38.52
CA GLU A 81 -2.64 -14.03 38.83
C GLU A 81 -3.24 -12.65 39.10
N GLY A 82 -4.37 -12.37 38.45
CA GLY A 82 -5.07 -11.10 38.57
C GLY A 82 -4.39 -9.91 37.88
N LEU A 83 -3.37 -10.16 37.05
CA LEU A 83 -2.71 -9.10 36.29
C LEU A 83 -3.72 -8.48 35.31
N ASP A 84 -3.92 -7.16 35.44
CA ASP A 84 -4.74 -6.35 34.57
C ASP A 84 -3.84 -5.44 33.74
N ILE A 85 -3.92 -5.54 32.42
CA ILE A 85 -3.16 -4.74 31.49
C ILE A 85 -4.08 -4.07 30.49
N ALA A 86 -3.70 -2.87 30.06
CA ALA A 86 -4.35 -2.21 28.93
C ALA A 86 -3.33 -2.01 27.80
N LEU A 87 -3.78 -2.23 26.57
CA LEU A 87 -2.98 -1.87 25.40
C LEU A 87 -3.19 -0.38 25.12
N PRO A 88 -2.10 0.41 24.95
CA PRO A 88 -2.23 1.80 24.56
C PRO A 88 -3.02 1.89 23.25
N GLN A 89 -4.01 2.77 23.19
CA GLN A 89 -4.72 3.00 21.94
C GLN A 89 -3.74 3.63 20.95
N ALA A 90 -3.53 2.97 19.81
CA ALA A 90 -2.88 3.62 18.69
C ALA A 90 -3.76 4.78 18.25
N GLY A 91 -3.19 5.98 18.17
CA GLY A 91 -3.90 7.14 17.60
C GLY A 91 -4.40 6.81 16.19
N ALA A 92 -5.54 7.37 15.79
CA ALA A 92 -6.06 7.17 14.45
C ALA A 92 -5.01 7.62 13.41
N LEU A 93 -4.64 6.73 12.49
CA LEU A 93 -3.72 7.06 11.40
C LEU A 93 -4.39 8.05 10.46
N ARG A 94 -3.69 9.12 10.10
CA ARG A 94 -4.20 10.09 9.13
C ARG A 94 -4.01 9.54 7.72
N VAL A 95 -5.13 9.31 7.04
CA VAL A 95 -5.13 8.90 5.63
C VAL A 95 -5.07 10.13 4.75
N LEU A 96 -4.22 10.09 3.74
CA LEU A 96 -4.17 11.12 2.72
C LEU A 96 -5.45 11.12 1.89
N THR A 97 -6.21 12.20 1.99
CA THR A 97 -7.45 12.42 1.22
C THR A 97 -7.25 13.38 0.06
N ARG A 98 -6.09 14.06 -0.01
CA ARG A 98 -5.71 14.92 -1.13
C ARG A 98 -5.00 14.10 -2.20
N PHE A 99 -5.26 14.42 -3.46
CA PHE A 99 -4.72 13.71 -4.62
C PHE A 99 -4.31 14.71 -5.68
N ALA A 100 -3.30 14.36 -6.47
CA ALA A 100 -3.02 15.06 -7.71
C ALA A 100 -4.27 15.00 -8.62
N GLN A 101 -4.78 16.16 -9.05
CA GLN A 101 -5.85 16.21 -10.03
C GLN A 101 -5.29 15.76 -11.38
N SER A 102 -5.97 14.81 -12.00
CA SER A 102 -5.67 14.41 -13.36
C SER A 102 -6.70 15.01 -14.32
N ASP A 103 -6.24 15.52 -15.44
CA ASP A 103 -7.07 16.09 -16.51
C ASP A 103 -7.92 15.05 -17.28
N TYR A 104 -7.93 13.81 -16.82
CA TYR A 104 -8.69 12.74 -17.45
C TYR A 104 -10.19 12.84 -17.19
N PRO A 105 -11.02 12.59 -18.22
CA PRO A 105 -12.42 12.33 -18.00
C PRO A 105 -12.53 11.05 -17.15
N PHE A 106 -13.04 11.21 -15.95
CA PHE A 106 -13.33 10.11 -15.06
C PHE A 106 -14.44 9.24 -15.65
N ARG A 107 -14.20 7.92 -15.69
CA ARG A 107 -15.24 6.91 -15.88
C ARG A 107 -15.07 5.89 -14.78
N PRO A 108 -16.10 5.57 -14.01
CA PRO A 108 -16.01 4.52 -12.98
C PRO A 108 -15.75 3.15 -13.64
N ILE A 109 -15.08 2.25 -12.93
CA ILE A 109 -14.90 0.85 -13.36
C ILE A 109 -16.25 0.19 -13.57
N VAL A 110 -17.20 0.50 -12.71
CA VAL A 110 -18.57 0.05 -12.78
C VAL A 110 -19.44 1.21 -13.21
N GLU A 111 -20.11 1.07 -14.36
CA GLU A 111 -21.08 2.03 -14.87
C GLU A 111 -22.48 1.61 -14.42
N ARG A 112 -23.28 2.56 -13.97
CA ARG A 112 -24.69 2.34 -13.65
C ARG A 112 -25.52 2.50 -14.90
N ARG A 113 -26.29 1.48 -15.24
CA ARG A 113 -27.21 1.51 -16.35
C ARG A 113 -28.62 1.43 -15.80
N PRO A 114 -29.43 2.50 -15.94
CA PRO A 114 -30.81 2.47 -15.48
C PRO A 114 -31.60 1.40 -16.24
N PHE A 115 -32.47 0.72 -15.56
CA PHE A 115 -33.40 -0.22 -16.16
C PHE A 115 -34.83 -0.02 -15.63
N ALA A 116 -35.79 -0.34 -16.48
CA ALA A 116 -37.18 -0.54 -16.11
C ALA A 116 -37.63 -1.84 -16.75
N MET A 117 -38.19 -2.74 -15.96
CA MET A 117 -38.69 -4.01 -16.48
C MET A 117 -40.09 -4.31 -15.94
N PRO A 118 -41.02 -4.84 -16.79
CA PRO A 118 -42.34 -5.21 -16.36
C PRO A 118 -42.26 -6.38 -15.37
N GLU A 119 -43.31 -6.59 -14.61
CA GLU A 119 -43.41 -7.77 -13.73
C GLU A 119 -43.46 -9.09 -14.53
N PRO A 120 -43.01 -10.24 -13.90
CA PRO A 120 -43.21 -11.53 -14.47
C PRO A 120 -44.71 -11.82 -14.63
N SER A 121 -45.07 -12.46 -15.73
CA SER A 121 -46.44 -12.87 -16.02
C SER A 121 -46.46 -14.30 -16.51
N LEU A 122 -47.67 -14.87 -16.68
CA LEU A 122 -47.80 -16.20 -17.28
C LEU A 122 -47.32 -16.25 -18.73
N ASP A 123 -47.32 -15.10 -19.42
CA ASP A 123 -46.84 -14.96 -20.79
C ASP A 123 -45.35 -14.66 -20.88
N ASP A 124 -44.71 -14.20 -19.76
CA ASP A 124 -43.27 -13.99 -19.65
C ASP A 124 -42.72 -14.70 -18.41
N GLN A 125 -42.33 -15.95 -18.58
CA GLN A 125 -41.76 -16.81 -17.54
C GLN A 125 -40.25 -16.92 -17.60
N ARG A 126 -39.55 -15.94 -18.23
CA ARG A 126 -38.08 -15.87 -18.18
C ARG A 126 -37.62 -15.73 -16.72
N SER A 127 -36.45 -16.28 -16.41
CA SER A 127 -35.86 -16.12 -15.08
C SER A 127 -35.62 -14.64 -14.72
N ASP A 128 -35.68 -14.32 -13.43
CA ASP A 128 -35.39 -12.97 -12.93
C ASP A 128 -34.04 -12.44 -13.46
N LEU A 129 -33.02 -13.30 -13.53
CA LEU A 129 -31.72 -12.97 -14.07
C LEU A 129 -31.76 -12.61 -15.55
N GLN A 130 -32.44 -13.44 -16.39
CA GLN A 130 -32.52 -13.17 -17.82
C GLN A 130 -33.25 -11.86 -18.09
N ARG A 131 -34.32 -11.60 -17.36
CA ARG A 131 -35.08 -10.34 -17.47
C ARG A 131 -34.23 -9.12 -17.10
N LEU A 132 -33.42 -9.25 -16.03
CA LEU A 132 -32.50 -8.17 -15.63
C LEU A 132 -31.39 -7.96 -16.67
N ILE A 133 -30.79 -9.04 -17.22
CA ILE A 133 -29.78 -8.97 -18.29
C ILE A 133 -30.34 -8.22 -19.49
N ASP A 134 -31.56 -8.60 -19.95
CA ASP A 134 -32.23 -8.01 -21.11
C ASP A 134 -32.56 -6.53 -20.84
N ALA A 135 -33.11 -6.21 -19.67
CA ALA A 135 -33.45 -4.84 -19.28
C ALA A 135 -32.23 -3.91 -19.19
N CYS A 136 -31.10 -4.44 -18.75
CA CYS A 136 -29.82 -3.71 -18.71
C CYS A 136 -29.10 -3.69 -20.07
N GLY A 137 -29.54 -4.49 -21.06
CA GLY A 137 -28.83 -4.69 -22.33
C GLY A 137 -27.43 -5.25 -22.13
N ALA A 138 -27.29 -6.14 -21.15
CA ALA A 138 -26.02 -6.83 -20.85
C ALA A 138 -25.83 -8.02 -21.80
N LYS A 139 -24.57 -8.37 -22.12
CA LYS A 139 -24.26 -9.57 -22.92
C LYS A 139 -24.02 -10.82 -22.04
N GLY A 140 -23.98 -10.66 -20.73
CA GLY A 140 -23.79 -11.71 -19.76
C GLY A 140 -23.71 -11.17 -18.34
N HIS A 141 -23.44 -12.04 -17.37
CA HIS A 141 -23.31 -11.65 -15.98
C HIS A 141 -22.13 -12.31 -15.28
N ALA A 142 -21.73 -11.72 -14.15
CA ALA A 142 -20.78 -12.28 -13.20
C ALA A 142 -21.28 -12.05 -11.77
N LEU A 143 -22.57 -12.26 -11.56
CA LEU A 143 -23.21 -12.22 -10.24
C LEU A 143 -22.78 -13.44 -9.44
N GLY A 144 -22.36 -13.23 -8.19
CA GLY A 144 -22.11 -14.30 -7.23
C GLY A 144 -23.41 -14.95 -6.72
N LEU A 145 -23.29 -16.12 -6.09
CA LEU A 145 -24.46 -16.86 -5.57
C LEU A 145 -25.28 -16.03 -4.58
N GLY A 146 -24.65 -15.21 -3.71
CA GLY A 146 -25.35 -14.32 -2.78
C GLY A 146 -26.21 -13.29 -3.49
N GLN A 147 -25.70 -12.68 -4.57
CA GLN A 147 -26.45 -11.73 -5.39
C GLN A 147 -27.60 -12.42 -6.12
N LEU A 148 -27.36 -13.62 -6.66
CA LEU A 148 -28.43 -14.41 -7.32
C LEU A 148 -29.52 -14.82 -6.32
N ALA A 149 -29.17 -15.20 -5.09
CA ALA A 149 -30.13 -15.53 -4.05
C ALA A 149 -30.97 -14.33 -3.60
N ALA A 150 -30.38 -13.12 -3.60
CA ALA A 150 -31.08 -11.89 -3.23
C ALA A 150 -31.94 -11.31 -4.38
N LEU A 151 -31.66 -11.65 -5.64
CA LEU A 151 -32.31 -11.07 -6.82
C LEU A 151 -33.84 -11.20 -6.82
N PRO A 152 -34.42 -12.37 -6.49
CA PRO A 152 -35.90 -12.50 -6.45
C PRO A 152 -36.56 -11.55 -5.46
N ALA A 153 -35.96 -11.37 -4.28
CA ALA A 153 -36.47 -10.45 -3.28
C ALA A 153 -36.30 -8.98 -3.72
N PHE A 154 -35.15 -8.65 -4.32
CA PHE A 154 -34.89 -7.32 -4.88
C PHE A 154 -35.96 -6.92 -5.90
N ILE A 155 -36.23 -7.77 -6.89
CA ILE A 155 -37.23 -7.50 -7.95
C ILE A 155 -38.62 -7.31 -7.35
N ARG A 156 -39.00 -8.12 -6.36
CA ARG A 156 -40.36 -8.08 -5.76
C ARG A 156 -40.52 -6.93 -4.76
N ASN A 157 -39.47 -6.55 -4.06
CA ASN A 157 -39.49 -5.46 -3.07
C ASN A 157 -39.28 -4.06 -3.70
N ALA A 158 -38.62 -3.96 -4.82
CA ALA A 158 -38.43 -2.68 -5.53
C ALA A 158 -39.78 -2.04 -5.97
N ARG A 159 -40.83 -2.84 -6.00
CA ARG A 159 -42.22 -2.42 -6.21
C ARG A 159 -42.81 -1.62 -5.04
N SER A 160 -42.53 -2.04 -3.80
CA SER A 160 -43.13 -1.45 -2.59
C SER A 160 -42.61 -0.04 -2.28
N ASN A 161 -41.49 0.37 -2.88
CA ASN A 161 -40.83 1.64 -2.65
C ASN A 161 -41.16 2.73 -3.70
N GLY A 162 -42.27 2.58 -4.44
CA GLY A 162 -42.83 3.67 -5.22
C GLY A 162 -42.51 3.68 -6.70
N GLY A 163 -42.07 2.56 -7.29
CA GLY A 163 -41.90 2.39 -8.75
C GLY A 163 -41.27 3.59 -9.48
N CYS A 164 -40.99 3.47 -10.77
CA CYS A 164 -40.44 4.58 -11.58
C CYS A 164 -41.34 5.80 -11.73
N GLY A 165 -42.46 5.86 -11.06
CA GLY A 165 -43.45 6.93 -11.25
C GLY A 165 -44.12 6.94 -12.64
N ASP A 166 -43.86 5.91 -13.45
CA ASP A 166 -44.36 5.78 -14.82
C ASP A 166 -45.82 5.31 -14.91
N GLY A 167 -46.44 4.99 -13.77
CA GLY A 167 -47.81 4.52 -13.68
C GLY A 167 -48.02 3.09 -14.19
N HIS A 168 -46.98 2.40 -14.66
CA HIS A 168 -47.09 1.07 -15.31
C HIS A 168 -46.66 -0.09 -14.40
N GLY A 169 -46.30 0.14 -13.13
CA GLY A 169 -45.95 -0.93 -12.19
C GLY A 169 -44.59 -1.60 -12.47
N ASN A 170 -43.71 -0.95 -13.24
CA ASN A 170 -42.42 -1.49 -13.57
C ASN A 170 -41.46 -1.51 -12.35
N VAL A 171 -40.62 -2.54 -12.31
CA VAL A 171 -39.46 -2.63 -11.40
C VAL A 171 -38.33 -1.79 -11.96
N CYS A 172 -37.87 -0.78 -11.20
CA CYS A 172 -36.81 0.11 -11.62
C CYS A 172 -35.59 0.02 -10.72
N GLY A 173 -34.43 0.31 -11.30
CA GLY A 173 -33.15 0.33 -10.61
C GLY A 173 -31.99 0.57 -11.57
N PHE A 174 -30.82 0.20 -11.12
CA PHE A 174 -29.58 0.29 -11.90
C PHE A 174 -28.90 -1.06 -11.95
N GLY A 175 -28.62 -1.53 -13.17
CA GLY A 175 -27.65 -2.58 -13.39
C GLY A 175 -26.23 -2.01 -13.26
N LEU A 176 -25.41 -2.66 -12.46
CA LEU A 176 -24.00 -2.33 -12.30
C LEU A 176 -23.19 -3.05 -13.37
N MET A 177 -22.63 -2.29 -14.32
CA MET A 177 -22.01 -2.82 -15.52
C MET A 177 -20.50 -2.65 -15.51
N HIS A 178 -19.77 -3.73 -15.76
CA HIS A 178 -18.36 -3.66 -16.14
C HIS A 178 -18.20 -4.00 -17.62
N GLY A 179 -18.06 -2.97 -18.44
CA GLY A 179 -18.20 -3.10 -19.88
C GLY A 179 -19.61 -3.56 -20.27
N GLU A 180 -19.73 -4.73 -20.89
CA GLU A 180 -21.01 -5.32 -21.29
C GLU A 180 -21.51 -6.42 -20.33
N THR A 181 -20.81 -6.63 -19.21
CA THR A 181 -21.13 -7.67 -18.22
C THR A 181 -21.85 -7.06 -17.02
N LEU A 182 -22.99 -7.60 -16.63
CA LEU A 182 -23.69 -7.27 -15.39
C LEU A 182 -22.92 -7.85 -14.19
N VAL A 183 -22.46 -7.00 -13.28
CA VAL A 183 -21.67 -7.38 -12.10
C VAL A 183 -22.39 -7.13 -10.77
N GLY A 184 -23.54 -6.47 -10.82
CA GLY A 184 -24.38 -6.16 -9.65
C GLY A 184 -25.66 -5.46 -10.07
N TYR A 185 -26.48 -5.12 -9.08
CA TYR A 185 -27.69 -4.33 -9.26
C TYR A 185 -28.02 -3.58 -7.97
N THR A 186 -28.71 -2.45 -8.09
CA THR A 186 -29.12 -1.62 -6.94
C THR A 186 -30.37 -0.82 -7.25
N ALA A 187 -31.16 -0.48 -6.22
CA ALA A 187 -32.26 0.47 -6.30
C ALA A 187 -31.83 1.91 -5.93
N SER A 188 -30.69 2.07 -5.29
CA SER A 188 -30.18 3.38 -4.90
C SER A 188 -29.74 4.18 -6.12
N ASP A 189 -30.00 5.48 -6.15
CA ASP A 189 -29.49 6.42 -7.15
C ASP A 189 -28.11 6.99 -6.77
N GLU A 190 -27.64 6.73 -5.56
CA GLU A 190 -26.33 7.13 -5.06
C GLU A 190 -25.25 6.12 -5.47
N ALA A 191 -24.12 6.63 -5.95
CA ALA A 191 -23.03 5.84 -6.52
C ALA A 191 -21.76 5.93 -5.66
N TYR A 192 -21.44 4.87 -4.92
CA TYR A 192 -20.26 4.82 -4.06
C TYR A 192 -19.35 3.65 -4.38
N ALA A 193 -18.06 3.81 -4.07
CA ALA A 193 -17.07 2.75 -4.12
C ALA A 193 -16.17 2.77 -2.90
N LEU A 194 -15.73 1.60 -2.45
CA LEU A 194 -14.67 1.46 -1.47
C LEU A 194 -13.34 1.24 -2.20
N ILE A 195 -12.36 2.06 -1.90
CA ILE A 195 -10.99 1.92 -2.39
C ILE A 195 -10.11 1.53 -1.22
N VAL A 196 -9.39 0.43 -1.34
CA VAL A 196 -8.52 -0.06 -0.25
C VAL A 196 -7.10 -0.25 -0.77
N ASP A 197 -6.16 0.30 -0.02
CA ASP A 197 -4.73 0.08 -0.17
C ASP A 197 -4.24 -0.78 0.99
N ILE A 198 -3.81 -2.00 0.68
CA ILE A 198 -3.36 -2.98 1.66
C ILE A 198 -1.83 -2.96 1.72
N GLY A 199 -1.29 -2.02 2.49
CA GLY A 199 0.13 -1.95 2.77
C GLY A 199 0.59 -3.01 3.77
N THR A 200 1.89 -3.25 3.84
CA THR A 200 2.47 -4.18 4.83
C THR A 200 2.22 -3.71 6.26
N THR A 201 2.36 -2.42 6.53
CA THR A 201 2.22 -1.82 7.87
C THR A 201 0.83 -1.23 8.10
N THR A 202 0.26 -0.59 7.08
CA THR A 202 -0.98 0.18 7.18
C THR A 202 -1.97 -0.24 6.10
N VAL A 203 -3.24 -0.36 6.48
CA VAL A 203 -4.35 -0.50 5.54
C VAL A 203 -5.11 0.82 5.50
N ALA A 204 -5.27 1.38 4.31
CA ALA A 204 -6.01 2.62 4.07
C ALA A 204 -7.26 2.34 3.25
N ALA A 205 -8.41 2.84 3.70
CA ALA A 205 -9.69 2.72 3.00
C ALA A 205 -10.33 4.09 2.77
N LEU A 206 -10.83 4.30 1.55
CA LEU A 206 -11.50 5.51 1.11
C LEU A 206 -12.90 5.16 0.62
N LEU A 207 -13.92 5.78 1.17
CA LEU A 207 -15.27 5.76 0.63
C LEU A 207 -15.42 6.93 -0.34
N VAL A 208 -15.73 6.64 -1.59
CA VAL A 208 -15.73 7.60 -2.68
C VAL A 208 -17.11 7.69 -3.33
N ASP A 209 -17.65 8.90 -3.40
CA ASP A 209 -18.78 9.23 -4.26
C ASP A 209 -18.28 9.26 -5.72
N THR A 210 -18.63 8.24 -6.49
CA THR A 210 -18.13 8.07 -7.86
C THR A 210 -18.81 9.03 -8.84
N ALA A 211 -20.03 9.49 -8.54
CA ALA A 211 -20.74 10.48 -9.34
C ALA A 211 -20.15 11.88 -9.16
N ARG A 212 -19.89 12.28 -7.91
CA ARG A 212 -19.31 13.60 -7.57
C ARG A 212 -17.79 13.61 -7.50
N ARG A 213 -17.15 12.45 -7.64
CA ARG A 213 -15.69 12.26 -7.66
C ARG A 213 -14.98 12.77 -6.40
N ARG A 214 -15.59 12.61 -5.26
CA ARG A 214 -15.06 13.08 -3.99
C ARG A 214 -14.92 11.94 -2.97
N VAL A 215 -13.93 12.05 -2.11
CA VAL A 215 -13.85 11.21 -0.91
C VAL A 215 -14.91 11.68 0.07
N VAL A 216 -15.74 10.76 0.54
CA VAL A 216 -16.81 11.01 1.51
C VAL A 216 -16.30 10.76 2.92
N ALA A 217 -15.60 9.65 3.10
CA ALA A 217 -14.98 9.26 4.36
C ALA A 217 -13.67 8.50 4.10
N ALA A 218 -12.77 8.50 5.06
CA ALA A 218 -11.48 7.82 4.98
C ALA A 218 -11.12 7.22 6.33
N ARG A 219 -10.47 6.06 6.32
CA ARG A 219 -10.00 5.35 7.51
C ARG A 219 -8.65 4.70 7.25
N GLY A 220 -7.72 4.82 8.22
CA GLY A 220 -6.43 4.16 8.21
C GLY A 220 -6.23 3.38 9.49
N GLU A 221 -5.74 2.16 9.37
CA GLU A 221 -5.48 1.27 10.51
C GLU A 221 -4.17 0.53 10.29
N HIS A 222 -3.53 0.09 11.37
CA HIS A 222 -2.44 -0.87 11.27
C HIS A 222 -2.95 -2.16 10.66
N ASN A 223 -2.14 -2.78 9.79
CA ASN A 223 -2.52 -4.02 9.13
C ASN A 223 -2.69 -5.14 10.17
N ALA A 224 -3.90 -5.72 10.22
CA ALA A 224 -4.26 -6.78 11.16
C ALA A 224 -3.44 -8.08 10.99
N GLN A 225 -2.68 -8.21 9.88
CA GLN A 225 -1.75 -9.32 9.68
C GLN A 225 -0.41 -9.12 10.43
N SER A 226 -0.16 -7.95 11.03
CA SER A 226 1.11 -7.63 11.72
C SER A 226 1.49 -8.62 12.84
N PRO A 227 0.56 -9.20 13.62
CA PRO A 227 0.89 -10.22 14.62
C PRO A 227 1.52 -11.50 14.04
N TYR A 228 1.23 -11.79 12.78
CA TYR A 228 1.77 -12.98 12.07
C TYR A 228 3.11 -12.72 11.40
N GLY A 229 3.55 -11.47 11.32
CA GLY A 229 4.84 -11.07 10.78
C GLY A 229 4.93 -9.56 10.57
N ALA A 230 6.08 -8.97 10.96
CA ALA A 230 6.31 -7.53 10.85
C ALA A 230 6.55 -7.07 9.40
N ASP A 231 7.02 -7.98 8.54
CA ASP A 231 7.38 -7.73 7.14
C ASP A 231 6.80 -8.81 6.21
N VAL A 232 6.98 -8.61 4.92
CA VAL A 232 6.50 -9.52 3.86
C VAL A 232 7.04 -10.93 4.02
N ILE A 233 8.34 -11.08 4.29
CA ILE A 233 9.01 -12.39 4.35
C ILE A 233 8.56 -13.18 5.58
N SER A 234 8.42 -12.53 6.73
CA SER A 234 7.93 -13.18 7.95
C SER A 234 6.47 -13.65 7.81
N ARG A 235 5.62 -12.92 7.07
CA ARG A 235 4.24 -13.34 6.76
C ARG A 235 4.20 -14.50 5.79
N ILE A 236 5.04 -14.50 4.75
CA ILE A 236 5.18 -15.64 3.84
C ILE A 236 5.60 -16.88 4.62
N ARG A 237 6.57 -16.77 5.54
CA ARG A 237 6.99 -17.90 6.37
C ARG A 237 5.83 -18.43 7.21
N HIS A 238 5.10 -17.54 7.89
CA HIS A 238 3.95 -17.94 8.71
C HIS A 238 2.86 -18.63 7.88
N GLU A 239 2.60 -18.12 6.69
CA GLU A 239 1.62 -18.70 5.76
C GLU A 239 2.09 -20.09 5.28
N THR A 240 3.38 -20.27 4.94
CA THR A 240 3.97 -21.54 4.53
C THR A 240 3.88 -22.57 5.67
N GLU A 241 4.22 -22.18 6.89
CA GLU A 241 4.10 -23.05 8.08
C GLU A 241 2.64 -23.46 8.35
N TRP A 242 1.67 -22.55 8.12
CA TRP A 242 0.25 -22.86 8.24
C TRP A 242 -0.19 -23.81 7.12
N GLU A 243 0.24 -23.61 5.87
CA GLU A 243 -0.06 -24.49 4.72
C GLU A 243 0.41 -25.94 4.95
N GLU A 244 1.59 -26.13 5.55
CA GLU A 244 2.13 -27.44 5.88
C GLU A 244 1.25 -28.20 6.90
N HIS A 245 0.60 -27.50 7.81
CA HIS A 245 -0.21 -28.10 8.88
C HIS A 245 -1.71 -28.03 8.65
N ARG A 246 -2.19 -27.14 7.77
CA ARG A 246 -3.60 -26.89 7.36
C ARG A 246 -4.65 -27.05 8.47
N ASN A 247 -4.42 -26.39 9.61
CA ASN A 247 -5.36 -26.41 10.73
C ASN A 247 -6.42 -25.29 10.59
N GLY A 248 -7.46 -25.50 9.77
CA GLY A 248 -8.57 -24.56 9.58
C GLY A 248 -8.32 -23.52 8.47
N PRO A 249 -9.07 -22.42 8.45
CA PRO A 249 -8.93 -21.35 7.45
C PRO A 249 -7.65 -20.56 7.63
N ASN A 250 -7.09 -20.01 6.54
CA ASN A 250 -5.85 -19.21 6.57
C ASN A 250 -6.01 -17.98 7.48
N PRO A 251 -5.24 -17.86 8.57
CA PRO A 251 -5.41 -16.80 9.56
C PRO A 251 -5.03 -15.41 9.00
N LEU A 252 -4.08 -15.34 8.06
CA LEU A 252 -3.70 -14.09 7.42
C LEU A 252 -4.80 -13.57 6.50
N GLN A 253 -5.44 -14.46 5.73
CA GLN A 253 -6.60 -14.11 4.91
C GLN A 253 -7.76 -13.61 5.79
N GLN A 254 -8.09 -14.36 6.84
CA GLN A 254 -9.19 -13.99 7.74
C GLN A 254 -8.94 -12.63 8.41
N ALA A 255 -7.71 -12.38 8.88
CA ALA A 255 -7.37 -11.12 9.55
C ALA A 255 -7.61 -9.92 8.63
N ILE A 256 -7.11 -9.96 7.39
CA ILE A 256 -7.27 -8.84 6.45
C ILE A 256 -8.71 -8.71 5.94
N ALA A 257 -9.40 -9.82 5.66
CA ALA A 257 -10.79 -9.80 5.21
C ALA A 257 -11.72 -9.21 6.29
N LYS A 258 -11.53 -9.61 7.56
CA LYS A 258 -12.24 -9.07 8.71
C LYS A 258 -11.97 -7.58 8.89
N GLN A 259 -10.70 -7.15 8.75
CA GLN A 259 -10.33 -5.74 8.86
C GLN A 259 -10.99 -4.91 7.77
N VAL A 260 -10.90 -5.30 6.51
CA VAL A 260 -11.54 -4.58 5.39
C VAL A 260 -13.05 -4.52 5.57
N SER A 261 -13.68 -5.61 6.06
CA SER A 261 -15.11 -5.64 6.37
C SER A 261 -15.50 -4.63 7.46
N ALA A 262 -14.72 -4.56 8.54
CA ALA A 262 -14.96 -3.61 9.63
C ALA A 262 -14.73 -2.16 9.19
N MET A 263 -13.71 -1.90 8.37
CA MET A 263 -13.46 -0.57 7.79
C MET A 263 -14.60 -0.14 6.87
N LEU A 264 -15.09 -1.03 6.01
CA LEU A 264 -16.25 -0.78 5.14
C LEU A 264 -17.47 -0.42 5.98
N ALA A 265 -17.85 -1.26 6.95
CA ALA A 265 -19.02 -1.03 7.81
C ALA A 265 -18.93 0.32 8.54
N GLY A 266 -17.77 0.63 9.15
CA GLY A 266 -17.58 1.90 9.86
C GLY A 266 -17.63 3.13 8.95
N LEU A 267 -17.11 3.02 7.69
CA LEU A 267 -17.18 4.11 6.73
C LEU A 267 -18.60 4.33 6.20
N LEU A 268 -19.36 3.26 5.96
CA LEU A 268 -20.77 3.34 5.57
C LEU A 268 -21.62 3.97 6.67
N GLU A 269 -21.45 3.54 7.92
CA GLU A 269 -22.13 4.11 9.08
C GLU A 269 -21.81 5.60 9.25
N GLN A 270 -20.53 5.98 9.20
CA GLN A 270 -20.08 7.37 9.29
C GLN A 270 -20.70 8.26 8.21
N ALA A 271 -20.89 7.73 7.02
CA ALA A 271 -21.43 8.45 5.87
C ALA A 271 -22.95 8.37 5.75
N GLY A 272 -23.63 7.51 6.53
CA GLY A 272 -25.07 7.25 6.43
C GLY A 272 -25.46 6.56 5.12
N ILE A 273 -24.59 5.68 4.58
CA ILE A 273 -24.73 5.01 3.28
C ILE A 273 -24.99 3.53 3.51
N GLY A 274 -25.89 2.94 2.69
CA GLY A 274 -26.28 1.54 2.84
C GLY A 274 -25.28 0.54 2.28
N ASP A 275 -24.68 0.82 1.12
CA ASP A 275 -23.74 -0.12 0.43
C ASP A 275 -22.90 0.63 -0.64
N VAL A 276 -21.96 -0.09 -1.24
CA VAL A 276 -21.11 0.37 -2.35
C VAL A 276 -21.39 -0.41 -3.63
N ASP A 277 -21.17 0.23 -4.79
CA ASP A 277 -21.32 -0.44 -6.08
C ASP A 277 -20.19 -1.43 -6.36
N PHE A 278 -19.00 -1.16 -5.85
CA PHE A 278 -17.82 -2.02 -6.00
C PHE A 278 -16.74 -1.69 -4.99
N LEU A 279 -15.82 -2.64 -4.83
CA LEU A 279 -14.56 -2.46 -4.13
C LEU A 279 -13.42 -2.44 -5.15
N SER A 280 -12.44 -1.56 -4.96
CA SER A 280 -11.17 -1.59 -5.68
C SER A 280 -10.03 -1.79 -4.69
N LEU A 281 -9.30 -2.88 -4.87
CA LEU A 281 -8.29 -3.36 -3.92
C LEU A 281 -6.91 -3.30 -4.56
N THR A 282 -5.95 -2.76 -3.85
CA THR A 282 -4.55 -2.67 -4.26
C THR A 282 -3.63 -2.94 -3.09
N GLY A 283 -2.36 -3.19 -3.37
CA GLY A 283 -1.31 -3.48 -2.39
C GLY A 283 -0.14 -4.17 -3.05
N ASN A 284 0.91 -4.45 -2.29
CA ASN A 284 2.03 -5.21 -2.83
C ASN A 284 1.62 -6.66 -3.16
N THR A 285 2.43 -7.32 -3.98
CA THR A 285 2.11 -8.66 -4.52
C THR A 285 1.79 -9.67 -3.41
N THR A 286 2.55 -9.67 -2.32
CA THR A 286 2.31 -10.59 -1.20
C THR A 286 0.99 -10.29 -0.49
N MET A 287 0.69 -9.02 -0.21
CA MET A 287 -0.56 -8.65 0.47
C MET A 287 -1.78 -9.04 -0.37
N MET A 288 -1.69 -8.90 -1.69
CA MET A 288 -2.76 -9.33 -2.59
C MET A 288 -2.93 -10.85 -2.60
N HIS A 289 -1.83 -11.63 -2.56
CA HIS A 289 -1.90 -13.09 -2.45
C HIS A 289 -2.51 -13.53 -1.12
N LEU A 290 -2.08 -12.95 0.00
CA LEU A 290 -2.63 -13.25 1.32
C LEU A 290 -4.10 -12.91 1.45
N LEU A 291 -4.57 -11.80 0.84
CA LEU A 291 -6.00 -11.47 0.76
C LEU A 291 -6.79 -12.54 0.01
N CYS A 292 -6.24 -13.05 -1.10
CA CYS A 292 -6.88 -14.06 -1.92
C CYS A 292 -6.75 -15.49 -1.35
N GLY A 293 -5.99 -15.68 -0.25
CA GLY A 293 -5.64 -17.01 0.26
C GLY A 293 -4.77 -17.83 -0.70
N LEU A 294 -4.00 -17.15 -1.56
CA LEU A 294 -3.07 -17.78 -2.51
C LEU A 294 -1.71 -17.99 -1.83
N PRO A 295 -1.02 -19.13 -2.13
CA PRO A 295 0.29 -19.42 -1.55
C PRO A 295 1.33 -18.35 -1.83
N GLY A 296 2.01 -17.89 -0.77
CA GLY A 296 3.07 -16.88 -0.84
C GLY A 296 4.48 -17.46 -0.94
N GLU A 297 4.68 -18.74 -0.71
CA GLU A 297 6.00 -19.40 -0.60
C GLU A 297 6.95 -19.05 -1.75
N HIS A 298 6.45 -19.17 -2.99
CA HIS A 298 7.26 -18.94 -4.20
C HIS A 298 7.53 -17.46 -4.49
N ILE A 299 6.82 -16.54 -3.85
CA ILE A 299 7.17 -15.10 -3.87
C ILE A 299 8.45 -14.86 -3.07
N GLY A 300 8.62 -15.58 -1.94
CA GLY A 300 9.78 -15.44 -1.05
C GLY A 300 11.00 -16.27 -1.43
N LYS A 301 10.88 -17.20 -2.37
CA LYS A 301 11.95 -18.13 -2.80
C LYS A 301 12.31 -17.95 -4.27
N ALA A 302 13.61 -17.91 -4.59
CA ALA A 302 14.05 -17.87 -5.99
C ALA A 302 13.49 -19.07 -6.78
N PRO A 303 12.98 -18.86 -8.00
CA PRO A 303 13.09 -17.66 -8.86
C PRO A 303 12.03 -16.56 -8.63
N PHE A 304 11.34 -16.50 -7.50
CA PHE A 304 10.40 -15.46 -7.09
C PHE A 304 9.17 -15.35 -8.02
N ILE A 305 8.44 -16.45 -8.16
CA ILE A 305 7.29 -16.56 -9.07
C ILE A 305 5.98 -16.53 -8.26
N PRO A 306 5.17 -15.45 -8.36
CA PRO A 306 3.84 -15.41 -7.75
C PRO A 306 2.85 -16.32 -8.47
N ALA A 307 1.76 -16.70 -7.80
CA ALA A 307 0.71 -17.52 -8.41
C ALA A 307 0.00 -16.78 -9.56
N THR A 308 -0.21 -15.49 -9.42
CA THR A 308 -0.79 -14.62 -10.46
C THR A 308 -0.33 -13.17 -10.30
N LEU A 309 -0.29 -12.45 -11.41
CA LEU A 309 -0.11 -11.00 -11.48
C LEU A 309 -1.26 -10.35 -12.25
N GLU A 310 -2.22 -11.16 -12.72
CA GLU A 310 -3.34 -10.69 -13.53
C GLU A 310 -4.36 -9.90 -12.70
N PRO A 311 -5.06 -8.94 -13.33
CA PRO A 311 -6.18 -8.28 -12.68
C PRO A 311 -7.31 -9.29 -12.43
N MET A 312 -7.88 -9.26 -11.24
CA MET A 312 -8.98 -10.16 -10.88
C MET A 312 -10.27 -9.40 -10.61
N ARG A 313 -11.39 -10.02 -10.91
CA ARG A 313 -12.72 -9.58 -10.53
C ARG A 313 -13.42 -10.75 -9.85
N LEU A 314 -13.75 -10.57 -8.58
CA LEU A 314 -14.35 -11.59 -7.73
C LEU A 314 -15.52 -10.97 -6.94
N PRO A 315 -16.53 -11.75 -6.52
CA PRO A 315 -17.40 -11.30 -5.43
C PRO A 315 -16.57 -11.00 -4.18
N ALA A 316 -16.84 -9.90 -3.48
CA ALA A 316 -16.12 -9.57 -2.25
C ALA A 316 -16.25 -10.68 -1.18
N ALA A 317 -17.38 -11.39 -1.19
CA ALA A 317 -17.62 -12.53 -0.30
C ALA A 317 -16.62 -13.69 -0.53
N ASP A 318 -16.13 -13.90 -1.76
CA ASP A 318 -15.13 -14.94 -2.07
C ASP A 318 -13.76 -14.62 -1.43
N LEU A 319 -13.50 -13.34 -1.14
CA LEU A 319 -12.34 -12.87 -0.40
C LEU A 319 -12.56 -12.90 1.12
N GLY A 320 -13.75 -13.30 1.59
CA GLY A 320 -14.16 -13.23 3.00
C GLY A 320 -14.55 -11.84 3.47
N ILE A 321 -14.73 -10.87 2.56
CA ILE A 321 -15.16 -9.52 2.87
C ILE A 321 -16.71 -9.49 2.94
N ALA A 322 -17.26 -8.90 4.00
CA ALA A 322 -18.68 -8.82 4.26
C ALA A 322 -19.39 -7.79 3.35
N SER A 323 -19.44 -8.07 2.05
CA SER A 323 -20.13 -7.28 1.03
C SER A 323 -20.57 -8.17 -0.12
N GLN A 324 -21.69 -7.82 -0.76
CA GLN A 324 -22.15 -8.47 -1.99
C GLN A 324 -21.62 -7.76 -3.25
N ALA A 325 -20.96 -6.63 -3.10
CA ALA A 325 -20.41 -5.87 -4.21
C ALA A 325 -19.26 -6.63 -4.91
N PRO A 326 -19.06 -6.43 -6.21
CA PRO A 326 -17.89 -6.96 -6.90
C PRO A 326 -16.61 -6.29 -6.41
N ALA A 327 -15.57 -7.08 -6.19
CA ALA A 327 -14.21 -6.61 -5.87
C ALA A 327 -13.32 -6.69 -7.11
N PHE A 328 -12.62 -5.60 -7.41
CA PHE A 328 -11.63 -5.47 -8.47
C PHE A 328 -10.24 -5.36 -7.86
N LEU A 329 -9.40 -6.34 -8.15
CA LEU A 329 -8.01 -6.37 -7.73
C LEU A 329 -7.14 -5.90 -8.90
N LEU A 330 -6.28 -4.92 -8.66
CA LEU A 330 -5.38 -4.42 -9.68
C LEU A 330 -4.29 -5.47 -9.98
N PRO A 331 -3.74 -5.47 -11.23
CA PRO A 331 -2.65 -6.36 -11.60
C PRO A 331 -1.35 -5.97 -10.87
N GLY A 332 -0.49 -6.95 -10.61
CA GLY A 332 0.91 -6.73 -10.25
C GLY A 332 1.82 -6.69 -11.48
N ILE A 333 3.10 -6.41 -11.26
CA ILE A 333 4.14 -6.40 -12.29
C ILE A 333 5.12 -7.55 -12.05
N SER A 334 5.48 -7.80 -10.80
CA SER A 334 6.39 -8.88 -10.38
C SER A 334 6.15 -9.28 -8.93
N ALA A 335 6.94 -10.22 -8.43
CA ALA A 335 6.93 -10.62 -7.02
C ALA A 335 7.10 -9.44 -6.04
N TYR A 336 7.87 -8.42 -6.42
CA TYR A 336 8.22 -7.28 -5.57
C TYR A 336 7.76 -5.92 -6.11
N ILE A 337 7.03 -5.88 -7.22
CA ILE A 337 6.41 -4.68 -7.77
C ILE A 337 4.92 -4.97 -7.93
N GLY A 338 4.15 -4.53 -6.96
CA GLY A 338 2.76 -4.92 -6.78
C GLY A 338 1.75 -4.01 -7.49
N ALA A 339 0.50 -4.22 -7.11
CA ALA A 339 -0.64 -3.46 -7.61
C ALA A 339 -0.65 -2.00 -7.12
N ASP A 340 -0.05 -1.72 -5.97
CA ASP A 340 0.22 -0.40 -5.42
C ASP A 340 1.04 0.47 -6.39
N ILE A 341 2.11 -0.10 -6.95
CA ILE A 341 2.93 0.58 -7.95
C ILE A 341 2.18 0.77 -9.26
N VAL A 342 1.35 -0.20 -9.67
CA VAL A 342 0.45 -0.03 -10.82
C VAL A 342 -0.53 1.12 -10.60
N ALA A 343 -1.10 1.25 -9.40
CA ALA A 343 -1.96 2.38 -9.05
C ALA A 343 -1.20 3.71 -9.10
N SER A 344 0.05 3.74 -8.60
CA SER A 344 0.94 4.91 -8.64
C SER A 344 1.28 5.32 -10.07
N LEU A 345 1.58 4.36 -10.94
CA LEU A 345 1.83 4.60 -12.37
C LEU A 345 0.59 5.13 -13.10
N LEU A 346 -0.60 4.63 -12.75
CA LEU A 346 -1.86 5.18 -13.27
C LEU A 346 -2.09 6.61 -12.79
N ALA A 347 -1.74 6.92 -11.54
CA ALA A 347 -1.80 8.27 -10.99
C ALA A 347 -0.85 9.24 -11.69
N ALA A 348 0.34 8.76 -12.06
CA ALA A 348 1.34 9.49 -12.82
C ALA A 348 1.04 9.60 -14.32
N ASP A 349 -0.11 9.07 -14.80
CA ASP A 349 -0.45 8.99 -16.23
C ASP A 349 0.60 8.27 -17.09
N ALA A 350 1.30 7.28 -16.54
CA ALA A 350 2.39 6.54 -17.21
C ALA A 350 1.97 5.81 -18.50
N HIS A 351 0.69 5.58 -18.69
CA HIS A 351 0.11 4.98 -19.90
C HIS A 351 0.07 5.92 -21.12
N ARG A 352 0.49 7.19 -20.93
CA ARG A 352 0.64 8.18 -22.02
C ARG A 352 2.10 8.31 -22.41
N SER A 353 2.34 8.76 -23.65
CA SER A 353 3.68 9.21 -24.03
C SER A 353 4.02 10.46 -23.21
N GLN A 354 5.00 10.32 -22.34
CA GLN A 354 5.50 11.38 -21.47
C GLN A 354 7.03 11.51 -21.62
N PRO A 355 7.59 12.68 -21.30
CA PRO A 355 9.03 12.79 -21.06
C PRO A 355 9.48 11.78 -20.00
N PRO A 356 10.76 11.38 -19.97
CA PRO A 356 11.27 10.47 -18.95
C PRO A 356 10.95 10.95 -17.53
N PHE A 357 10.49 10.04 -16.69
CA PHE A 357 10.20 10.34 -15.29
C PHE A 357 10.61 9.19 -14.36
N LEU A 358 10.92 9.54 -13.13
CA LEU A 358 11.06 8.61 -12.01
C LEU A 358 9.79 8.61 -11.18
N LEU A 359 9.42 7.44 -10.65
CA LEU A 359 8.43 7.28 -9.59
C LEU A 359 9.12 6.54 -8.45
N VAL A 360 9.03 7.08 -7.25
CA VAL A 360 9.56 6.45 -6.04
C VAL A 360 8.41 6.34 -5.04
N ASP A 361 8.09 5.12 -4.66
CA ASP A 361 7.15 4.81 -3.60
C ASP A 361 7.94 4.47 -2.33
N LEU A 362 7.75 5.27 -1.30
CA LEU A 362 8.50 5.18 -0.05
C LEU A 362 7.63 4.56 1.04
N GLY A 363 7.89 3.29 1.34
CA GLY A 363 7.30 2.53 2.43
C GLY A 363 8.37 1.74 3.19
N THR A 364 7.98 0.59 3.73
CA THR A 364 8.91 -0.39 4.34
C THR A 364 9.93 -0.91 3.31
N ASN A 365 9.48 -1.12 2.06
CA ASN A 365 10.35 -1.19 0.90
C ASN A 365 10.27 0.12 0.13
N ALA A 366 11.24 0.36 -0.72
CA ALA A 366 11.22 1.48 -1.66
C ALA A 366 11.17 0.92 -3.08
N GLU A 367 10.01 1.06 -3.70
CA GLU A 367 9.82 0.70 -5.10
C GLU A 367 10.13 1.91 -5.96
N THR A 368 11.06 1.73 -6.90
CA THR A 368 11.45 2.77 -7.84
C THR A 368 11.15 2.33 -9.26
N VAL A 369 10.52 3.21 -10.05
CA VAL A 369 10.24 2.98 -11.46
C VAL A 369 10.77 4.15 -12.28
N LEU A 370 11.57 3.86 -13.30
CA LEU A 370 11.99 4.81 -14.33
C LEU A 370 11.21 4.51 -15.61
N CYS A 371 10.48 5.49 -16.10
CA CYS A 371 9.87 5.44 -17.43
C CYS A 371 10.75 6.19 -18.42
N ALA A 372 11.30 5.49 -19.39
CA ALA A 372 12.20 6.04 -20.40
C ALA A 372 11.86 5.47 -21.77
N SER A 373 11.62 6.35 -22.76
CA SER A 373 11.37 5.97 -24.16
C SER A 373 10.31 4.87 -24.36
N GLY A 374 9.28 4.86 -23.52
CA GLY A 374 8.19 3.88 -23.57
C GLY A 374 8.53 2.53 -22.88
N THR A 375 9.69 2.42 -22.25
CA THR A 375 10.09 1.28 -21.42
C THR A 375 9.99 1.65 -19.96
N LEU A 376 9.50 0.72 -19.13
CA LEU A 376 9.49 0.83 -17.68
C LEU A 376 10.61 -0.04 -17.08
N TYR A 377 11.53 0.58 -16.38
CA TYR A 377 12.55 -0.08 -15.56
C TYR A 377 12.08 0.00 -14.11
N ALA A 378 12.10 -1.09 -13.37
CA ALA A 378 11.63 -1.09 -12.00
C ALA A 378 12.53 -1.91 -11.09
N CYS A 379 12.70 -1.45 -9.86
CA CYS A 379 13.34 -2.21 -8.80
C CYS A 379 12.63 -1.98 -7.47
N SER A 380 12.80 -2.92 -6.54
CA SER A 380 12.40 -2.79 -5.14
C SER A 380 13.64 -2.90 -4.27
N ALA A 381 13.86 -1.91 -3.41
CA ALA A 381 14.98 -1.85 -2.48
C ALA A 381 14.46 -2.06 -1.05
N ALA A 382 15.19 -2.85 -0.26
CA ALA A 382 14.88 -3.06 1.14
C ALA A 382 15.36 -1.86 1.98
N ALA A 383 14.60 -0.77 1.94
CA ALA A 383 14.89 0.46 2.71
C ALA A 383 14.70 0.24 4.21
N GLY A 384 13.85 -0.70 4.60
CA GLY A 384 13.43 -0.91 5.98
C GLY A 384 12.41 0.15 6.45
N PRO A 385 11.75 -0.07 7.59
CA PRO A 385 10.68 0.79 8.06
C PRO A 385 11.18 2.04 8.81
N CYS A 386 12.38 2.54 8.50
CA CYS A 386 13.00 3.70 9.15
C CYS A 386 12.11 4.94 9.02
N PHE A 387 11.66 5.24 7.80
CA PHE A 387 10.83 6.41 7.53
C PHE A 387 9.39 6.27 8.03
N GLU A 388 8.95 5.06 8.35
CA GLU A 388 7.69 4.80 9.07
C GLU A 388 7.87 4.90 10.61
N GLY A 389 9.08 5.21 11.07
CA GLY A 389 9.43 5.38 12.48
C GLY A 389 9.62 4.07 13.25
N ALA A 390 9.68 2.90 12.59
CA ALA A 390 9.71 1.62 13.32
C ALA A 390 11.07 1.27 13.91
N THR A 391 12.20 1.66 13.29
CA THR A 391 13.55 1.34 13.76
C THR A 391 14.21 2.47 14.56
N LEU A 392 13.63 3.67 14.56
CA LEU A 392 14.15 4.83 15.27
C LEU A 392 13.78 4.81 16.76
N SER A 393 14.64 5.37 17.60
CA SER A 393 14.49 5.40 19.06
C SER A 393 13.18 6.08 19.50
N CYS A 394 12.91 7.27 18.97
CA CYS A 394 11.67 8.01 19.18
C CYS A 394 10.84 8.13 17.91
N GLY A 395 10.97 7.16 17.00
CA GLY A 395 10.21 7.13 15.75
C GLY A 395 8.77 6.70 15.96
N MET A 396 7.85 7.33 15.22
CA MET A 396 6.44 6.97 15.22
C MET A 396 5.78 7.21 13.86
N ALA A 397 4.63 6.59 13.64
CA ALA A 397 3.84 6.85 12.45
C ALA A 397 3.28 8.29 12.45
N GLY A 398 2.81 8.77 11.30
CA GLY A 398 2.16 10.08 11.14
C GLY A 398 0.82 10.16 11.86
N GLN A 399 0.84 10.38 13.16
CA GLN A 399 -0.32 10.48 14.05
C GLN A 399 -0.15 11.67 15.01
N ASP A 400 -1.18 12.01 15.76
CA ASP A 400 -1.16 13.16 16.66
C ASP A 400 0.02 13.08 17.66
N GLY A 401 0.76 14.20 17.77
CA GLY A 401 1.98 14.32 18.57
C GLY A 401 3.28 13.87 17.88
N ALA A 402 3.22 13.41 16.62
CA ALA A 402 4.44 13.20 15.85
C ALA A 402 5.00 14.54 15.38
N ILE A 403 6.30 14.80 15.62
CA ILE A 403 7.02 15.92 15.03
C ILE A 403 7.10 15.66 13.52
N ASP A 404 6.49 16.51 12.73
CA ASP A 404 6.35 16.38 11.28
C ASP A 404 7.19 17.39 10.49
N THR A 405 7.55 18.53 11.10
CA THR A 405 8.36 19.56 10.48
C THR A 405 9.41 20.05 11.48
N VAL A 406 10.66 20.22 11.02
CA VAL A 406 11.74 20.84 11.79
C VAL A 406 12.34 21.97 10.98
N SER A 407 12.58 23.11 11.60
CA SER A 407 13.12 24.30 10.96
C SER A 407 14.17 24.97 11.84
N PRO A 408 15.15 25.69 11.26
CA PRO A 408 16.13 26.45 12.05
C PRO A 408 15.44 27.55 12.86
N ASP A 409 15.94 27.78 14.06
CA ASP A 409 15.58 28.90 14.93
C ASP A 409 16.86 29.56 15.46
N PRO A 410 17.11 30.85 15.17
CA PRO A 410 18.37 31.51 15.55
C PRO A 410 18.60 31.57 17.06
N GLU A 411 17.55 31.62 17.88
CA GLU A 411 17.65 31.76 19.32
C GLU A 411 17.66 30.40 20.03
N ARG A 412 16.82 29.46 19.55
CA ARG A 412 16.58 28.15 20.18
C ARG A 412 17.31 27.00 19.48
N GLY A 413 18.03 27.29 18.39
CA GLY A 413 18.66 26.31 17.53
C GLY A 413 17.68 25.66 16.54
N LEU A 414 16.49 25.24 17.00
CA LEU A 414 15.44 24.70 16.15
C LEU A 414 14.04 25.02 16.69
N SER A 415 13.09 25.03 15.77
CA SER A 415 11.64 24.98 16.02
C SER A 415 11.03 23.78 15.33
N PHE A 416 9.88 23.30 15.81
CA PHE A 416 9.19 22.16 15.20
C PHE A 416 7.67 22.29 15.34
N THR A 417 6.95 21.61 14.46
CA THR A 417 5.50 21.41 14.55
C THR A 417 5.19 19.95 14.85
N THR A 418 3.99 19.71 15.36
CA THR A 418 3.49 18.36 15.59
C THR A 418 2.14 18.16 14.91
N ILE A 419 1.90 16.96 14.43
CA ILE A 419 0.60 16.59 13.88
C ILE A 419 -0.46 16.79 14.96
N GLY A 420 -1.54 17.51 14.59
CA GLY A 420 -2.68 17.77 15.47
C GLY A 420 -2.41 18.79 16.56
N ASP A 421 -1.31 19.52 16.51
CA ASP A 421 -0.88 20.48 17.56
C ASP A 421 -0.82 19.85 18.96
N ALA A 422 -0.67 18.52 19.00
CA ALA A 422 -0.58 17.75 20.24
C ALA A 422 0.85 17.78 20.82
N PRO A 423 1.03 17.55 22.12
CA PRO A 423 2.38 17.46 22.71
C PRO A 423 3.27 16.46 21.96
N ALA A 424 4.55 16.84 21.75
CA ALA A 424 5.51 16.00 21.02
C ALA A 424 5.73 14.66 21.74
N ARG A 425 5.60 13.55 20.98
CA ARG A 425 5.72 12.17 21.46
C ARG A 425 6.81 11.39 20.72
N GLY A 426 7.21 11.85 19.53
CA GLY A 426 8.20 11.20 18.68
C GLY A 426 8.34 11.94 17.35
N LEU A 427 9.13 11.38 16.42
CA LEU A 427 9.32 11.91 15.07
C LEU A 427 8.65 10.99 14.05
N CYS A 428 7.89 11.55 13.11
CA CYS A 428 7.52 10.82 11.90
C CYS A 428 8.61 11.03 10.82
N GLY A 429 8.49 10.31 9.72
CA GLY A 429 9.51 10.31 8.67
C GLY A 429 9.87 11.70 8.13
N SER A 430 8.88 12.60 7.92
CA SER A 430 9.17 13.97 7.45
C SER A 430 9.97 14.76 8.47
N GLY A 431 9.63 14.68 9.76
CA GLY A 431 10.40 15.32 10.83
C GLY A 431 11.82 14.77 10.96
N VAL A 432 12.02 13.48 10.69
CA VAL A 432 13.36 12.86 10.65
C VAL A 432 14.22 13.42 9.52
N LEU A 433 13.65 13.54 8.30
CA LEU A 433 14.38 14.12 7.16
C LEU A 433 14.77 15.57 7.42
N ASP A 434 13.82 16.36 7.94
CA ASP A 434 14.06 17.77 8.25
C ASP A 434 15.12 17.93 9.34
N ALA A 435 15.06 17.12 10.39
CA ALA A 435 16.04 17.14 11.48
C ALA A 435 17.45 16.83 10.96
N LEU A 436 17.60 15.78 10.14
CA LEU A 436 18.90 15.43 9.60
C LEU A 436 19.41 16.47 8.58
N ALA A 437 18.55 17.01 7.74
CA ALA A 437 18.89 18.09 6.80
C ALA A 437 19.40 19.34 7.56
N LEU A 438 18.69 19.74 8.63
CA LEU A 438 19.09 20.85 9.49
C LEU A 438 20.46 20.61 10.13
N LEU A 439 20.73 19.42 10.66
CA LEU A 439 22.01 19.07 11.26
C LEU A 439 23.17 19.08 10.25
N LEU A 440 22.92 18.65 9.01
CA LEU A 440 23.89 18.70 7.91
C LEU A 440 24.17 20.15 7.46
N ASP A 441 23.15 21.00 7.39
CA ASP A 441 23.28 22.41 7.02
C ASP A 441 24.07 23.21 8.09
N ALA A 442 23.87 22.85 9.34
CA ALA A 442 24.59 23.45 10.46
C ALA A 442 26.03 22.92 10.64
N GLY A 443 26.43 21.88 9.90
CA GLY A 443 27.73 21.22 10.08
C GLY A 443 27.86 20.40 11.37
N ILE A 444 26.77 20.17 12.08
CA ILE A 444 26.72 19.37 13.33
C ILE A 444 26.76 17.87 13.03
N VAL A 445 26.31 17.46 11.83
CA VAL A 445 26.53 16.12 11.30
C VAL A 445 27.53 16.24 10.15
N ASP A 446 28.63 15.50 10.23
CA ASP A 446 29.66 15.47 9.20
C ASP A 446 29.32 14.56 8.02
N GLU A 447 30.17 14.52 7.00
CA GLU A 447 29.99 13.67 5.78
C GLU A 447 29.93 12.18 6.11
N THR A 448 30.48 11.74 7.24
CA THR A 448 30.41 10.33 7.68
C THR A 448 29.13 10.03 8.43
N GLY A 449 28.32 11.05 8.75
CA GLY A 449 27.13 10.97 9.58
C GLY A 449 27.41 10.96 11.07
N ARG A 450 28.58 11.41 11.50
CA ARG A 450 28.91 11.58 12.90
C ARG A 450 28.30 12.88 13.43
N LEU A 451 27.65 12.77 14.59
CA LEU A 451 27.06 13.89 15.30
C LEU A 451 28.11 14.53 16.20
N GLU A 452 28.37 15.82 16.03
CA GLU A 452 29.33 16.58 16.82
C GLU A 452 28.68 17.87 17.37
N ALA A 453 28.71 18.05 18.69
CA ALA A 453 28.19 19.26 19.31
C ALA A 453 29.14 20.45 19.06
N ASP A 454 28.56 21.61 18.86
CA ASP A 454 29.29 22.89 18.77
C ASP A 454 28.73 23.94 19.76
N ALA A 455 29.26 25.15 19.74
CA ALA A 455 28.81 26.22 20.61
C ALA A 455 27.56 26.98 20.12
N SER A 456 26.95 26.55 19.01
CA SER A 456 25.73 27.16 18.47
C SER A 456 24.51 26.84 19.34
N PRO A 457 23.41 27.60 19.22
CA PRO A 457 22.14 27.25 19.89
C PRO A 457 21.63 25.88 19.52
N LEU A 458 21.90 25.40 18.30
CA LEU A 458 21.54 24.04 17.86
C LEU A 458 22.50 23.01 18.47
N GLY A 459 23.80 23.26 18.49
CA GLY A 459 24.80 22.40 19.13
C GLY A 459 24.56 22.20 20.61
N ALA A 460 24.08 23.24 21.31
CA ALA A 460 23.68 23.14 22.72
C ALA A 460 22.53 22.14 23.00
N ARG A 461 21.77 21.73 21.97
CA ARG A 461 20.74 20.69 22.07
C ARG A 461 21.30 19.28 21.87
N ILE A 462 22.57 19.14 21.56
CA ILE A 462 23.20 17.83 21.44
C ILE A 462 23.66 17.39 22.81
N THR A 463 23.02 16.36 23.35
CA THR A 463 23.34 15.76 24.65
C THR A 463 23.38 14.27 24.53
N ASP A 464 24.41 13.61 25.10
CA ASP A 464 24.57 12.13 25.06
C ASP A 464 24.40 11.54 23.63
N ASP A 465 25.12 12.08 22.66
CA ASP A 465 25.09 11.68 21.24
C ASP A 465 23.68 11.71 20.61
N ALA A 466 22.83 12.66 21.02
CA ALA A 466 21.49 12.83 20.48
C ALA A 466 21.07 14.30 20.41
N LEU A 467 20.34 14.67 19.34
CA LEU A 467 19.59 15.92 19.26
C LEU A 467 18.33 15.80 20.13
N THR A 468 18.17 16.73 21.07
CA THR A 468 17.04 16.78 22.02
C THR A 468 15.99 17.76 21.54
N PHE A 469 14.77 17.29 21.28
CA PHE A 469 13.59 18.11 20.97
C PHE A 469 12.84 18.51 22.24
N THR A 470 12.56 17.50 23.08
CA THR A 470 11.97 17.62 24.40
C THR A 470 12.67 16.65 25.35
N ASP A 471 12.33 16.67 26.65
CA ASP A 471 12.91 15.72 27.62
C ASP A 471 12.71 14.25 27.24
N SER A 472 11.64 13.95 26.47
CA SER A 472 11.27 12.58 26.07
C SER A 472 11.50 12.25 24.61
N VAL A 473 11.78 13.25 23.74
CA VAL A 473 11.95 13.03 22.29
C VAL A 473 13.37 13.42 21.87
N ARG A 474 14.11 12.42 21.43
CA ARG A 474 15.53 12.55 21.03
C ARG A 474 15.76 11.86 19.69
N PHE A 475 16.68 12.40 18.89
CA PHE A 475 17.17 11.83 17.64
C PHE A 475 18.65 11.49 17.80
N THR A 476 18.96 10.20 17.88
CA THR A 476 20.27 9.71 18.33
C THR A 476 21.24 9.48 17.16
N GLN A 477 22.54 9.37 17.47
CA GLN A 477 23.56 8.93 16.51
C GLN A 477 23.17 7.59 15.83
N LYS A 478 22.56 6.67 16.58
CA LYS A 478 22.07 5.40 16.04
C LYS A 478 20.94 5.62 15.02
N ASP A 479 20.03 6.54 15.29
CA ASP A 479 18.94 6.89 14.37
C ASP A 479 19.48 7.45 13.06
N ILE A 480 20.53 8.28 13.12
CA ILE A 480 21.23 8.77 11.92
C ILE A 480 21.76 7.61 11.08
N ARG A 481 22.32 6.56 11.69
CA ARG A 481 22.80 5.36 10.97
C ARG A 481 21.67 4.61 10.29
N GLU A 482 20.51 4.47 10.94
CA GLU A 482 19.33 3.86 10.33
C GLU A 482 18.87 4.66 9.10
N VAL A 483 18.83 6.00 9.18
CA VAL A 483 18.49 6.85 8.04
C VAL A 483 19.51 6.73 6.91
N GLN A 484 20.83 6.64 7.23
CA GLN A 484 21.88 6.44 6.22
C GLN A 484 21.67 5.14 5.43
N LEU A 485 21.33 4.04 6.11
CA LEU A 485 21.08 2.75 5.46
C LEU A 485 19.83 2.81 4.55
N ALA A 486 18.75 3.39 5.07
CA ALA A 486 17.50 3.52 4.32
C ALA A 486 17.68 4.39 3.06
N LYS A 487 18.30 5.58 3.20
CA LYS A 487 18.54 6.46 2.06
C LYS A 487 19.46 5.82 1.01
N ALA A 488 20.50 5.09 1.45
CA ALA A 488 21.44 4.44 0.54
C ALA A 488 20.76 3.38 -0.32
N ALA A 489 19.81 2.63 0.25
CA ALA A 489 19.02 1.65 -0.49
C ALA A 489 18.16 2.31 -1.58
N VAL A 490 17.44 3.38 -1.24
CA VAL A 490 16.61 4.15 -2.18
C VAL A 490 17.46 4.75 -3.30
N ARG A 491 18.53 5.47 -2.92
CA ARG A 491 19.41 6.14 -3.88
C ARG A 491 20.08 5.14 -4.84
N ALA A 492 20.57 4.02 -4.34
CA ALA A 492 21.15 2.97 -5.17
C ALA A 492 20.13 2.42 -6.19
N GLY A 493 18.86 2.29 -5.80
CA GLY A 493 17.78 1.90 -6.72
C GLY A 493 17.65 2.90 -7.88
N ILE A 494 17.60 4.19 -7.59
CA ILE A 494 17.53 5.26 -8.59
C ILE A 494 18.74 5.21 -9.52
N ASP A 495 19.97 5.20 -8.97
CA ASP A 495 21.20 5.24 -9.73
C ASP A 495 21.37 4.00 -10.64
N ILE A 496 20.92 2.81 -10.18
CA ILE A 496 20.95 1.58 -10.97
C ILE A 496 19.97 1.69 -12.16
N LEU A 497 18.75 2.18 -11.94
CA LEU A 497 17.77 2.30 -13.02
C LEU A 497 18.21 3.30 -14.09
N LEU A 498 18.76 4.43 -13.70
CA LEU A 498 19.32 5.42 -14.63
C LEU A 498 20.46 4.81 -15.46
N ARG A 499 21.40 4.13 -14.82
CA ARG A 499 22.53 3.47 -15.49
C ARG A 499 22.05 2.40 -16.48
N GLU A 500 21.09 1.56 -16.10
CA GLU A 500 20.56 0.50 -16.98
C GLU A 500 19.77 1.07 -18.17
N ALA A 501 19.15 2.23 -17.99
CA ALA A 501 18.48 2.95 -19.08
C ALA A 501 19.45 3.77 -19.94
N GLY A 502 20.74 3.86 -19.57
CA GLY A 502 21.73 4.70 -20.24
C GLY A 502 21.42 6.19 -20.13
N MET A 503 20.85 6.61 -19.00
CA MET A 503 20.40 7.98 -18.74
C MET A 503 21.16 8.61 -17.57
N GLU A 504 21.26 9.94 -17.61
CA GLU A 504 21.72 10.75 -16.50
C GLU A 504 20.53 11.36 -15.75
N THR A 505 20.74 11.81 -14.52
CA THR A 505 19.71 12.47 -13.71
C THR A 505 19.08 13.67 -14.43
N ALA A 506 19.87 14.42 -15.18
CA ALA A 506 19.43 15.61 -15.93
C ALA A 506 18.37 15.29 -17.00
N ASP A 507 18.35 14.05 -17.53
CA ASP A 507 17.40 13.59 -18.55
C ASP A 507 15.99 13.34 -17.97
N VAL A 508 15.88 13.24 -16.64
CA VAL A 508 14.63 12.99 -15.94
C VAL A 508 13.85 14.28 -15.84
N ALA A 509 12.71 14.36 -16.51
CA ALA A 509 11.87 15.55 -16.54
C ALA A 509 11.03 15.73 -15.27
N ARG A 510 10.74 14.65 -14.54
CA ARG A 510 9.88 14.68 -13.35
C ARG A 510 10.18 13.53 -12.40
N LEU A 511 10.06 13.81 -11.11
CA LEU A 511 10.09 12.82 -10.03
C LEU A 511 8.73 12.78 -9.35
N TYR A 512 8.05 11.63 -9.44
CA TYR A 512 6.84 11.37 -8.69
C TYR A 512 7.17 10.69 -7.36
N LEU A 513 6.61 11.21 -6.27
CA LEU A 513 6.69 10.59 -4.95
C LEU A 513 5.33 10.03 -4.56
N ALA A 514 5.32 8.76 -4.19
CA ALA A 514 4.17 8.02 -3.71
C ALA A 514 4.42 7.48 -2.29
N GLY A 515 3.45 6.77 -1.74
CA GLY A 515 3.49 6.26 -0.38
C GLY A 515 3.04 7.27 0.67
N GLY A 516 2.64 6.76 1.82
CA GLY A 516 2.15 7.60 2.92
C GLY A 516 3.17 8.60 3.43
N PHE A 517 4.43 8.17 3.54
CA PHE A 517 5.57 9.00 3.93
C PHE A 517 5.97 9.99 2.83
N GLY A 518 6.11 9.53 1.58
CA GLY A 518 6.55 10.36 0.46
C GLY A 518 5.68 11.60 0.23
N SER A 519 4.41 11.53 0.64
CA SER A 519 3.45 12.62 0.49
C SER A 519 3.59 13.76 1.50
N ALA A 520 4.31 13.55 2.59
CA ALA A 520 4.45 14.51 3.69
C ALA A 520 5.85 15.13 3.77
N MET A 521 6.84 14.57 3.05
CA MET A 521 8.21 15.05 3.11
C MET A 521 8.45 16.31 2.29
N ARG A 522 9.40 17.12 2.72
CA ARG A 522 9.92 18.25 1.95
C ARG A 522 10.96 17.75 0.93
N PRO A 523 10.81 18.02 -0.38
CA PRO A 523 11.76 17.60 -1.40
C PRO A 523 13.18 18.10 -1.14
N GLU A 524 13.31 19.32 -0.62
CA GLU A 524 14.59 19.95 -0.29
C GLU A 524 15.34 19.17 0.80
N SER A 525 14.64 18.76 1.86
CA SER A 525 15.22 17.95 2.94
C SER A 525 15.64 16.57 2.42
N ALA A 526 14.83 15.96 1.57
CA ALA A 526 15.13 14.67 0.95
C ALA A 526 16.36 14.75 0.01
N ALA A 527 16.46 15.79 -0.78
CA ALA A 527 17.63 16.06 -1.63
C ALA A 527 18.88 16.34 -0.79
N ARG A 528 18.76 17.18 0.23
CA ARG A 528 19.88 17.56 1.10
C ARG A 528 20.53 16.39 1.81
N ILE A 529 19.75 15.40 2.24
CA ILE A 529 20.30 14.17 2.82
C ILE A 529 20.76 13.15 1.76
N GLY A 530 20.50 13.40 0.47
CA GLY A 530 20.83 12.51 -0.65
C GLY A 530 19.90 11.31 -0.80
N LEU A 531 18.67 11.38 -0.29
CA LEU A 531 17.62 10.35 -0.51
C LEU A 531 17.17 10.35 -1.97
N ILE A 532 17.02 11.54 -2.55
CA ILE A 532 16.75 11.77 -3.98
C ILE A 532 17.89 12.60 -4.59
N PRO A 533 18.10 12.53 -5.91
CA PRO A 533 19.05 13.41 -6.59
C PRO A 533 18.71 14.88 -6.38
N GLU A 534 19.71 15.71 -6.09
CA GLU A 534 19.54 17.15 -5.83
C GLU A 534 18.95 17.86 -7.06
N GLU A 535 19.37 17.46 -8.25
CA GLU A 535 18.92 18.01 -9.54
C GLU A 535 17.43 17.78 -9.81
N LEU A 536 16.78 16.90 -9.06
CA LEU A 536 15.35 16.62 -9.18
C LEU A 536 14.49 17.27 -8.10
N SER A 537 15.06 17.98 -7.16
CA SER A 537 14.33 18.58 -6.02
C SER A 537 13.23 19.56 -6.46
N ASP A 538 13.46 20.31 -7.54
CA ASP A 538 12.51 21.25 -8.14
C ASP A 538 11.51 20.58 -9.12
N ARG A 539 11.71 19.31 -9.45
CA ARG A 539 10.88 18.52 -10.40
C ARG A 539 9.97 17.52 -9.69
N VAL A 540 9.84 17.61 -8.39
CA VAL A 540 9.04 16.68 -7.59
C VAL A 540 7.55 16.97 -7.75
N THR A 541 6.78 15.89 -7.89
CA THR A 541 5.32 15.89 -7.85
C THR A 541 4.85 14.82 -6.88
N VAL A 542 4.14 15.20 -5.84
CA VAL A 542 3.57 14.28 -4.86
C VAL A 542 2.25 13.73 -5.39
N LEU A 543 2.11 12.40 -5.46
CA LEU A 543 0.91 11.74 -5.98
C LEU A 543 -0.22 11.62 -4.96
N GLY A 544 0.08 11.74 -3.68
CA GLY A 544 -0.88 11.47 -2.61
C GLY A 544 -1.17 9.96 -2.46
N ASN A 545 -2.42 9.58 -2.16
CA ASN A 545 -2.79 8.17 -2.15
C ASN A 545 -3.19 7.70 -3.56
N PRO A 546 -2.34 6.90 -4.24
CA PRO A 546 -2.56 6.49 -5.63
C PRO A 546 -3.69 5.48 -5.81
N ALA A 547 -4.11 4.77 -4.75
CA ALA A 547 -5.15 3.73 -4.83
C ALA A 547 -6.46 4.23 -5.46
N ARG A 548 -6.79 5.53 -5.32
CA ARG A 548 -7.95 6.14 -5.99
C ARG A 548 -7.88 6.07 -7.52
N CYS A 549 -6.70 6.04 -8.12
CA CYS A 549 -6.57 5.96 -9.58
C CYS A 549 -6.98 4.60 -10.13
N ALA A 550 -7.07 3.60 -9.27
CA ALA A 550 -7.65 2.29 -9.56
C ALA A 550 -9.13 2.32 -10.03
N MET A 551 -9.80 3.48 -9.93
CA MET A 551 -11.16 3.67 -10.45
C MET A 551 -11.22 4.04 -11.93
N ARG A 552 -10.08 4.13 -12.64
CA ARG A 552 -10.04 4.58 -14.03
C ARG A 552 -10.31 3.44 -15.01
N PRO A 553 -11.25 3.59 -15.98
CA PRO A 553 -11.46 2.61 -17.03
C PRO A 553 -10.48 2.81 -18.19
N ARG A 554 -10.26 1.70 -18.92
CA ARG A 554 -9.56 1.69 -20.22
C ARG A 554 -10.18 2.66 -21.22
N LYS A 555 -9.37 3.45 -21.94
CA LYS A 555 -9.81 4.10 -23.18
C LYS A 555 -9.96 3.08 -24.29
N ALA A 556 -11.09 3.15 -25.02
CA ALA A 556 -11.17 2.58 -26.36
C ALA A 556 -10.05 3.17 -27.23
N ARG A 557 -9.32 2.32 -27.96
CA ARG A 557 -8.33 2.75 -28.97
C ARG A 557 -8.92 3.84 -29.86
N PRO A 558 -8.22 4.95 -30.12
CA PRO A 558 -8.56 5.77 -31.27
C PRO A 558 -8.47 4.87 -32.52
N LYS A 559 -9.51 4.86 -33.33
CA LYS A 559 -9.45 4.23 -34.66
C LYS A 559 -8.21 4.80 -35.35
N ALA A 560 -7.31 3.93 -35.79
CA ALA A 560 -6.19 4.31 -36.63
C ALA A 560 -6.75 5.12 -37.82
N PRO A 561 -6.15 6.26 -38.20
CA PRO A 561 -6.54 6.95 -39.39
C PRO A 561 -6.38 6.00 -40.58
N SER A 562 -7.43 5.86 -41.37
CA SER A 562 -7.41 5.09 -42.60
C SER A 562 -6.23 5.57 -43.46
N ALA A 563 -5.29 4.65 -43.73
CA ALA A 563 -4.19 4.92 -44.64
C ALA A 563 -4.76 5.24 -46.02
N SER A 564 -4.71 6.50 -46.41
CA SER A 564 -4.85 6.89 -47.80
C SER A 564 -3.49 6.68 -48.48
N SER A 565 -3.52 5.90 -49.53
CA SER A 565 -2.44 5.59 -50.43
C SER A 565 -1.70 6.85 -50.95
N ALA A 566 -0.36 6.87 -50.70
CA ALA A 566 0.59 7.54 -51.61
C ALA A 566 1.98 6.99 -51.35
N VAL A 567 2.50 6.22 -52.30
CA VAL A 567 3.93 5.99 -52.61
C VAL A 567 4.26 7.08 -53.64
N PRO A 568 5.51 7.65 -53.78
CA PRO A 568 6.80 6.95 -53.84
C PRO A 568 8.02 7.69 -53.27
N GLY A 569 9.16 7.03 -53.17
CA GLY A 569 10.45 7.70 -53.10
C GLY A 569 11.56 6.85 -52.47
N THR A 570 12.24 6.09 -53.33
CA THR A 570 13.50 5.39 -53.05
C THR A 570 14.64 6.37 -52.75
N SER A 571 15.40 6.15 -51.68
CA SER A 571 16.81 6.56 -51.63
C SER A 571 17.63 5.59 -50.79
N ASN A 572 18.67 5.08 -51.45
CA ASN A 572 19.75 4.21 -50.95
C ASN A 572 20.57 4.87 -49.85
N PHE A 573 20.86 4.15 -48.76
CA PHE A 573 22.07 4.34 -47.98
C PHE A 573 22.71 2.98 -47.63
N PRO A 574 24.07 2.91 -47.64
CA PRO A 574 24.80 1.67 -47.56
C PRO A 574 24.95 1.13 -46.11
N PRO A 575 25.25 -0.16 -45.94
CA PRO A 575 25.34 -0.78 -44.63
C PRO A 575 26.66 -0.45 -43.93
N THR A 576 26.61 0.09 -42.73
CA THR A 576 27.75 0.22 -41.82
C THR A 576 27.89 -1.04 -40.97
N ARG A 577 29.16 -1.46 -40.84
CA ARG A 577 29.68 -2.68 -40.20
C ARG A 577 29.21 -2.82 -38.76
N ALA A 578 28.78 -4.03 -38.42
CA ALA A 578 28.56 -4.51 -37.07
C ALA A 578 29.87 -4.59 -36.29
N SER A 579 29.88 -4.05 -35.08
CA SER A 579 30.83 -4.35 -34.02
C SER A 579 30.19 -5.33 -33.01
N PRO A 580 30.97 -6.22 -32.39
CA PRO A 580 30.42 -7.36 -31.64
C PRO A 580 29.85 -6.92 -30.29
N THR A 581 28.60 -7.27 -30.06
CA THR A 581 27.92 -7.19 -28.77
C THR A 581 28.50 -8.19 -27.77
N PRO A 582 28.79 -7.83 -26.54
CA PRO A 582 29.05 -8.79 -25.48
C PRO A 582 27.74 -9.50 -25.09
N THR A 583 27.71 -10.79 -25.32
CA THR A 583 26.64 -11.67 -24.85
C THR A 583 26.68 -11.77 -23.35
N TRP A 584 25.64 -11.25 -22.70
CA TRP A 584 25.32 -11.58 -21.32
C TRP A 584 24.21 -12.64 -21.28
N ASN A 585 24.61 -13.89 -20.97
CA ASN A 585 23.68 -14.96 -20.61
C ASN A 585 23.16 -14.72 -19.19
N GLY A 586 21.90 -14.29 -19.10
CA GLY A 586 21.19 -14.16 -17.83
C GLY A 586 19.73 -13.82 -18.08
N CYS A 587 18.84 -14.83 -17.99
CA CYS A 587 17.39 -14.74 -18.12
C CYS A 587 16.86 -14.46 -19.54
N SER A 588 17.18 -15.35 -20.47
CA SER A 588 16.36 -15.57 -21.68
C SER A 588 15.48 -16.79 -21.43
N PHE A 589 14.17 -16.65 -21.64
CA PHE A 589 13.28 -17.80 -21.70
C PHE A 589 13.68 -18.69 -22.88
N PRO A 590 13.76 -20.04 -22.72
CA PRO A 590 14.03 -20.92 -23.82
C PRO A 590 12.87 -20.87 -24.81
N LYS A 591 13.15 -20.61 -26.07
CA LYS A 591 12.23 -20.84 -27.17
C LYS A 591 11.93 -22.33 -27.25
N GLY A 592 10.66 -22.69 -27.06
CA GLY A 592 10.19 -24.05 -27.24
C GLY A 592 10.41 -24.51 -28.67
N ASN A 593 11.02 -25.69 -28.83
CA ASN A 593 11.18 -26.39 -30.09
C ASN A 593 9.82 -26.73 -30.70
N GLU A 594 9.67 -26.41 -31.96
CA GLU A 594 8.60 -26.90 -32.82
C GLU A 594 8.73 -28.43 -33.00
N ALA A 595 7.69 -29.16 -32.68
CA ALA A 595 7.37 -30.40 -33.41
C ALA A 595 5.93 -30.84 -33.18
N GLY A 596 5.12 -30.85 -34.23
CA GLY A 596 4.09 -31.87 -34.43
C GLY A 596 2.63 -31.51 -34.36
N LYS A 597 2.09 -31.05 -35.48
CA LYS A 597 0.80 -31.44 -36.10
C LYS A 597 -0.54 -31.41 -35.32
N GLY A 598 -1.41 -30.49 -35.75
CA GLY A 598 -2.74 -30.86 -36.23
C GLY A 598 -3.88 -30.88 -35.19
N GLY A 599 -4.68 -29.82 -35.18
CA GLY A 599 -5.97 -29.83 -34.52
C GLY A 599 -6.62 -28.44 -34.54
N ASN A 600 -7.43 -28.19 -35.57
CA ASN A 600 -8.31 -27.03 -35.65
C ASN A 600 -9.27 -26.99 -34.46
N LEU A 601 -9.17 -26.01 -33.59
CA LEU A 601 -10.26 -25.50 -32.77
C LEU A 601 -10.13 -23.97 -32.78
N SER A 602 -11.04 -23.36 -33.54
CA SER A 602 -11.30 -21.92 -33.53
C SER A 602 -11.88 -21.52 -32.19
N GLY A 603 -11.02 -21.07 -31.30
CA GLY A 603 -11.37 -20.36 -30.08
C GLY A 603 -10.73 -18.99 -30.16
N GLU A 604 -11.54 -17.95 -30.35
CA GLU A 604 -11.13 -16.57 -30.23
C GLU A 604 -10.51 -16.37 -28.85
N ARG A 605 -9.19 -16.28 -28.79
CA ARG A 605 -8.48 -15.79 -27.61
C ARG A 605 -8.77 -14.30 -27.47
N ASP A 606 -9.44 -13.97 -26.40
CA ASP A 606 -9.66 -12.58 -25.96
C ASP A 606 -8.29 -11.95 -25.62
N THR A 607 -7.63 -11.37 -26.63
CA THR A 607 -6.31 -10.72 -26.56
C THR A 607 -6.38 -9.35 -25.90
N ARG A 608 -7.19 -9.18 -24.84
CA ARG A 608 -7.46 -7.88 -24.19
C ARG A 608 -6.52 -7.53 -23.02
N ALA A 609 -5.55 -8.38 -22.69
CA ALA A 609 -4.59 -8.12 -21.61
C ALA A 609 -3.43 -7.19 -21.99
N ASP A 610 -3.12 -7.04 -23.30
CA ASP A 610 -1.86 -6.44 -23.77
C ASP A 610 -1.81 -4.91 -23.86
N CYS A 611 -2.75 -4.16 -23.28
CA CYS A 611 -2.87 -2.72 -23.55
C CYS A 611 -2.69 -1.79 -22.33
N LEU A 612 -2.22 -2.27 -21.19
CA LEU A 612 -2.03 -1.40 -20.01
C LEU A 612 -0.64 -0.74 -19.95
N PHE A 613 0.38 -1.35 -20.57
CA PHE A 613 1.77 -0.86 -20.55
C PHE A 613 2.41 -0.97 -21.92
N PRO A 614 3.47 -0.18 -22.21
CA PRO A 614 4.28 -0.36 -23.40
C PRO A 614 4.88 -1.77 -23.45
N PRO A 615 5.23 -2.29 -24.63
CA PRO A 615 5.58 -3.70 -24.83
C PRO A 615 6.90 -4.17 -24.19
N ALA A 616 7.66 -3.29 -23.53
CA ALA A 616 8.91 -3.66 -22.87
C ALA A 616 8.92 -3.20 -21.40
N LEU A 617 8.93 -4.14 -20.47
CA LEU A 617 9.20 -3.95 -19.05
C LEU A 617 10.51 -4.67 -18.72
N THR A 618 11.51 -3.92 -18.24
CA THR A 618 12.77 -4.50 -17.76
C THR A 618 12.78 -4.46 -16.24
N LEU A 619 12.77 -5.63 -15.61
CA LEU A 619 12.84 -5.78 -14.15
C LEU A 619 14.30 -6.07 -13.75
N LEU A 620 14.80 -5.30 -12.81
CA LEU A 620 16.15 -5.43 -12.28
C LEU A 620 16.08 -5.86 -10.82
N PHE A 621 16.65 -7.01 -10.51
CA PHE A 621 16.88 -7.45 -9.15
C PHE A 621 18.33 -7.14 -8.78
N PRO A 622 18.61 -6.46 -7.67
CA PRO A 622 19.97 -6.28 -7.20
C PRO A 622 20.57 -7.66 -6.92
N LYS A 623 21.60 -8.06 -7.70
CA LYS A 623 22.37 -9.26 -7.39
C LYS A 623 23.04 -9.07 -6.02
N ARG A 624 22.79 -9.97 -5.08
CA ARG A 624 23.63 -10.14 -3.89
C ARG A 624 25.04 -10.54 -4.34
N SER A 625 25.86 -9.59 -4.70
CA SER A 625 27.32 -9.80 -4.75
C SER A 625 28.02 -8.48 -5.03
N GLN A 626 29.05 -8.23 -4.24
CA GLN A 626 30.03 -7.17 -4.36
C GLN A 626 29.59 -5.76 -3.92
N CYS A 627 29.24 -5.64 -2.63
CA CYS A 627 29.87 -4.54 -1.92
C CYS A 627 31.35 -4.93 -1.78
N ASP A 628 32.20 -4.40 -2.64
CA ASP A 628 33.64 -4.39 -2.37
C ASP A 628 33.86 -3.69 -1.05
N ALA A 629 34.38 -4.46 -0.09
CA ALA A 629 34.80 -3.94 1.21
C ALA A 629 35.92 -2.93 1.00
N GLY A 630 35.58 -1.68 0.80
CA GLY A 630 36.60 -0.64 0.61
C GLY A 630 36.12 0.74 0.15
N LYS A 631 34.89 0.90 -0.34
CA LYS A 631 34.37 2.24 -0.65
C LYS A 631 33.51 2.75 0.49
N LYS A 632 34.01 3.74 1.21
CA LYS A 632 33.27 4.49 2.23
C LYS A 632 32.03 5.12 1.59
N CYS A 633 30.84 4.72 2.04
CA CYS A 633 29.63 5.48 1.75
C CYS A 633 29.70 6.79 2.54
N SER A 634 30.01 7.89 1.88
CA SER A 634 29.85 9.24 2.42
C SER A 634 28.37 9.65 2.34
N LEU A 635 27.94 10.49 3.27
CA LEU A 635 26.62 11.16 3.28
C LEU A 635 26.43 12.06 2.05
#